data_060ed8f0258e9521db268d554035790b
#
_entry.id   060ed8f0258e9521db268d554035790b
#
_cell.length_a   1.000
_cell.length_b   1.000
_cell.length_c   1.000
_cell.angle_alpha   90.00
_cell.angle_beta   90.00
_cell.angle_gamma   90.00
#
_symmetry.space_group_name_H-M   'P 1'
#
loop_
_entity.id
_entity.type
_entity.pdbx_description
1 polymer ?
#
loop_
_entity_poly.entity_id
_entity_poly.type
_entity_poly.pdbx_seq_one_letter_code
_entity_poly.pdbx_strand_id
1 'polypeptide(L)'
;MKFICLVYAEPDALSSLSPAEKSELDRDSLAYDQELEASGRFIAASALQGVKTARTVRVRAGKPLVTDGPFAETKEVLCGFIFIEAADADEALNIAQGIPMARHGTIEVRPELDFG
;
A
#
# COMPACT_ATOMS: atom_id res chain seq x y z
N MET A 1 -12.44 -5.14 13.48
CA MET A 1 -11.47 -6.01 12.79
C MET A 1 -10.45 -5.16 12.07
N LYS A 2 -9.24 -5.63 11.98
CA LYS A 2 -8.15 -4.89 11.32
C LYS A 2 -7.85 -5.50 9.95
N PHE A 3 -7.64 -4.63 8.98
CA PHE A 3 -7.33 -5.02 7.61
C PHE A 3 -6.15 -4.20 7.11
N ILE A 4 -5.35 -4.79 6.25
CA ILE A 4 -4.32 -4.05 5.55
C ILE A 4 -4.72 -3.88 4.08
N CYS A 5 -4.60 -2.65 3.59
CA CYS A 5 -4.79 -2.32 2.18
C CYS A 5 -3.41 -2.15 1.56
N LEU A 6 -3.01 -3.12 0.77
CA LEU A 6 -1.72 -3.12 0.08
C LEU A 6 -1.89 -2.44 -1.28
N VAL A 7 -1.11 -1.40 -1.50
CA VAL A 7 -1.22 -0.57 -2.71
C VAL A 7 -0.15 -1.00 -3.71
N TYR A 8 -0.59 -1.48 -4.86
CA TYR A 8 0.27 -1.91 -5.97
C TYR A 8 0.06 -1.04 -7.20
N ALA A 9 1.10 -0.82 -7.96
CA ALA A 9 1.01 -0.13 -9.25
C ALA A 9 2.17 -0.53 -10.14
N GLU A 10 1.99 -0.38 -11.45
CA GLU A 10 3.11 -0.48 -12.38
C GLU A 10 4.07 0.68 -12.13
N PRO A 11 5.39 0.46 -12.20
CA PRO A 11 6.36 1.53 -11.96
C PRO A 11 6.11 2.77 -12.82
N ASP A 12 5.66 2.61 -14.06
CA ASP A 12 5.40 3.71 -14.98
C ASP A 12 4.09 4.44 -14.71
N ALA A 13 3.18 3.85 -13.95
CA ALA A 13 1.86 4.45 -13.69
C ALA A 13 1.97 5.80 -13.00
N LEU A 14 2.91 5.94 -12.06
CA LEU A 14 3.14 7.19 -11.34
C LEU A 14 4.06 8.13 -12.09
N SER A 15 5.11 7.61 -12.75
CA SER A 15 6.07 8.44 -13.46
C SER A 15 5.46 9.08 -14.72
N SER A 16 4.39 8.53 -15.26
CA SER A 16 3.69 9.07 -16.41
C SER A 16 2.68 10.18 -16.08
N LEU A 17 2.41 10.39 -14.79
CA LEU A 17 1.51 11.46 -14.37
C LEU A 17 2.16 12.83 -14.59
N SER A 18 1.36 13.82 -15.02
CA SER A 18 1.81 15.20 -15.06
C SER A 18 2.09 15.71 -13.64
N PRO A 19 2.87 16.80 -13.47
CA PRO A 19 3.07 17.40 -12.15
C PRO A 19 1.75 17.77 -11.47
N ALA A 20 0.77 18.26 -12.23
CA ALA A 20 -0.55 18.62 -11.70
C ALA A 20 -1.32 17.38 -11.22
N GLU A 21 -1.30 16.30 -12.00
CA GLU A 21 -1.95 15.04 -11.64
C GLU A 21 -1.31 14.42 -10.40
N LYS A 22 0.01 14.50 -10.30
CA LYS A 22 0.73 13.98 -9.14
C LYS A 22 0.40 14.77 -7.88
N SER A 23 0.36 16.10 -7.98
CA SER A 23 -0.03 16.98 -6.86
C SER A 23 -1.46 16.70 -6.41
N GLU A 24 -2.37 16.47 -7.35
CA GLU A 24 -3.76 16.12 -7.06
C GLU A 24 -3.83 14.78 -6.33
N LEU A 25 -3.10 13.78 -6.80
CA LEU A 25 -3.05 12.46 -6.17
C LEU A 25 -2.53 12.55 -4.72
N ASP A 26 -1.46 13.29 -4.50
CA ASP A 26 -0.87 13.46 -3.17
C ASP A 26 -1.86 14.17 -2.23
N ARG A 27 -2.51 15.22 -2.72
CA ARG A 27 -3.50 15.97 -1.94
C ARG A 27 -4.71 15.11 -1.59
N ASP A 28 -5.24 14.37 -2.56
CA ASP A 28 -6.39 13.50 -2.36
C ASP A 28 -6.06 12.37 -1.38
N SER A 29 -4.84 11.82 -1.48
CA SER A 29 -4.39 10.75 -0.58
C SER A 29 -4.28 11.24 0.87
N LEU A 30 -3.72 12.43 1.07
CA LEU A 30 -3.64 13.02 2.41
C LEU A 30 -5.04 13.32 2.97
N ALA A 31 -5.92 13.87 2.14
CA ALA A 31 -7.28 14.18 2.54
C ALA A 31 -8.06 12.92 2.93
N TYR A 32 -7.87 11.84 2.19
CA TYR A 32 -8.53 10.56 2.48
C TYR A 32 -8.03 9.95 3.80
N ASP A 33 -6.72 10.00 4.05
CA ASP A 33 -6.15 9.54 5.31
C ASP A 33 -6.73 10.33 6.49
N GLN A 34 -6.89 11.65 6.34
CA GLN A 34 -7.47 12.50 7.36
C GLN A 34 -8.95 12.17 7.60
N GLU A 35 -9.69 11.88 6.54
CA GLU A 35 -11.08 11.45 6.63
C GLU A 35 -11.21 10.12 7.38
N LEU A 36 -10.36 9.16 7.09
CA LEU A 36 -10.33 7.88 7.79
C LEU A 36 -9.97 8.05 9.26
N GLU A 37 -9.01 8.93 9.54
CA GLU A 37 -8.63 9.24 10.91
C GLU A 37 -9.79 9.86 11.70
N ALA A 38 -10.49 10.81 11.10
CA ALA A 38 -11.65 11.46 11.73
C ALA A 38 -12.78 10.48 12.00
N SER A 39 -12.93 9.44 11.19
CA SER A 39 -13.96 8.41 11.39
C SER A 39 -13.52 7.25 12.27
N GLY A 40 -12.30 7.30 12.81
CA GLY A 40 -11.76 6.23 13.67
C GLY A 40 -11.31 4.98 12.94
N ARG A 41 -11.18 5.05 11.63
CA ARG A 41 -10.81 3.89 10.80
C ARG A 41 -9.34 3.80 10.46
N PHE A 42 -8.59 4.88 10.63
CA PHE A 42 -7.16 4.93 10.27
C PHE A 42 -6.30 4.41 11.42
N ILE A 43 -5.40 3.49 11.13
CA ILE A 43 -4.40 3.01 12.10
C ILE A 43 -3.02 3.50 11.71
N ALA A 44 -2.60 3.23 10.49
CA ALA A 44 -1.28 3.64 9.98
C ALA A 44 -1.27 3.61 8.47
N ALA A 45 -0.35 4.34 7.87
CA ALA A 45 -0.12 4.30 6.43
C ALA A 45 1.32 4.68 6.14
N SER A 46 1.86 4.19 5.06
CA SER A 46 3.18 4.59 4.59
C SER A 46 3.29 4.40 3.09
N ALA A 47 3.92 5.35 2.43
CA ALA A 47 4.34 5.22 1.04
C ALA A 47 5.78 4.73 1.01
N LEU A 48 6.12 3.92 0.02
CA LEU A 48 7.45 3.33 -0.13
C LEU A 48 8.18 3.99 -1.29
N GLN A 49 9.50 4.07 -1.17
CA GLN A 49 10.36 4.43 -2.29
C GLN A 49 10.31 3.31 -3.35
N GLY A 50 10.77 3.61 -4.55
CA GLY A 50 10.75 2.66 -5.66
C GLY A 50 11.55 1.39 -5.39
N VAL A 51 11.23 0.34 -6.14
CA VAL A 51 11.84 -1.00 -5.98
C VAL A 51 13.36 -1.01 -6.16
N LYS A 52 13.93 0.01 -6.80
CA LYS A 52 15.39 0.13 -6.95
C LYS A 52 16.09 0.26 -5.60
N THR A 53 15.40 0.72 -4.57
CA THR A 53 15.94 0.84 -3.21
C THR A 53 15.75 -0.43 -2.39
N ALA A 54 15.02 -1.41 -2.92
CA ALA A 54 14.72 -2.63 -2.19
C ALA A 54 15.96 -3.50 -2.01
N ARG A 55 16.00 -4.20 -0.89
CA ARG A 55 16.98 -5.25 -0.62
C ARG A 55 16.24 -6.42 -0.01
N THR A 56 16.62 -7.61 -0.41
CA THR A 56 15.95 -8.84 0.00
C THR A 56 16.86 -9.66 0.89
N VAL A 57 16.30 -10.16 1.97
CA VAL A 57 17.03 -11.02 2.93
C VAL A 57 16.35 -12.38 3.01
N ARG A 58 17.14 -13.44 2.86
CA ARG A 58 16.70 -14.81 3.13
C ARG A 58 17.67 -15.45 4.11
N VAL A 59 17.16 -16.26 5.01
CA VAL A 59 18.00 -17.07 5.89
C VAL A 59 17.75 -18.54 5.55
N ARG A 60 18.81 -19.21 5.12
CA ARG A 60 18.75 -20.62 4.73
C ARG A 60 19.85 -21.37 5.46
N ALA A 61 19.49 -22.47 6.13
CA ALA A 61 20.43 -23.27 6.94
C ALA A 61 21.22 -22.39 7.93
N GLY A 62 20.55 -21.41 8.56
CA GLY A 62 21.15 -20.49 9.52
C GLY A 62 22.02 -19.40 8.92
N LYS A 63 22.08 -19.28 7.59
CA LYS A 63 22.92 -18.30 6.92
C LYS A 63 22.08 -17.22 6.26
N PRO A 64 22.34 -15.92 6.52
CA PRO A 64 21.66 -14.84 5.83
C PRO A 64 22.18 -14.67 4.40
N LEU A 65 21.26 -14.45 3.48
CA LEU A 65 21.54 -14.11 2.10
C LEU A 65 20.87 -12.76 1.82
N VAL A 66 21.66 -11.76 1.48
CA VAL A 66 21.16 -10.42 1.16
C VAL A 66 21.40 -10.14 -0.31
N THR A 67 20.35 -9.76 -1.02
CA THR A 67 20.46 -9.41 -2.44
C THR A 67 19.85 -8.03 -2.66
N ASP A 68 20.37 -7.31 -3.66
CA ASP A 68 19.79 -6.03 -4.07
C ASP A 68 18.53 -6.29 -4.90
N GLY A 69 17.54 -5.41 -4.71
CA GLY A 69 16.30 -5.48 -5.46
C GLY A 69 15.20 -6.24 -4.73
N PRO A 70 14.00 -6.27 -5.31
CA PRO A 70 12.86 -6.99 -4.75
C PRO A 70 13.07 -8.50 -4.86
N PHE A 71 12.37 -9.26 -4.02
CA PHE A 71 12.49 -10.72 -4.03
C PHE A 71 11.98 -11.37 -5.33
N ALA A 72 11.13 -10.66 -6.05
CA ALA A 72 10.59 -11.10 -7.34
C ALA A 72 10.33 -9.89 -8.23
N GLU A 73 10.55 -10.05 -9.52
CA GLU A 73 10.16 -9.04 -10.51
C GLU A 73 8.71 -9.27 -10.89
N THR A 74 7.90 -8.23 -10.74
CA THR A 74 6.47 -8.28 -11.00
C THR A 74 6.06 -7.07 -11.83
N LYS A 75 4.94 -7.21 -12.55
CA LYS A 75 4.41 -6.11 -13.36
C LYS A 75 3.97 -4.94 -12.49
N GLU A 76 3.23 -5.23 -11.43
CA GLU A 76 2.85 -4.25 -10.41
C GLU A 76 3.67 -4.50 -9.16
N VAL A 77 4.14 -3.42 -8.53
CA VAL A 77 4.99 -3.46 -7.36
C VAL A 77 4.30 -2.81 -6.17
N LEU A 78 4.66 -3.24 -4.99
CA LEU A 78 4.11 -2.66 -3.76
C LEU A 78 4.63 -1.23 -3.61
N CYS A 79 3.69 -0.27 -3.53
CA CYS A 79 3.98 1.16 -3.42
C CYS A 79 3.75 1.71 -2.02
N GLY A 80 2.98 1.00 -1.20
CA GLY A 80 2.66 1.44 0.14
C GLY A 80 1.54 0.63 0.74
N PHE A 81 1.08 1.04 1.92
CA PHE A 81 -0.04 0.38 2.58
C PHE A 81 -0.84 1.38 3.41
N ILE A 82 -2.10 1.00 3.68
CA ILE A 82 -2.95 1.67 4.65
C ILE A 82 -3.53 0.59 5.55
N PHE A 83 -3.29 0.71 6.85
CA PHE A 83 -3.80 -0.21 7.85
C PHE A 83 -5.02 0.40 8.51
N ILE A 84 -6.14 -0.32 8.50
CA ILE A 84 -7.45 0.22 8.86
C ILE A 84 -8.19 -0.66 9.86
N GLU A 85 -9.10 -0.03 10.59
CA GLU A 85 -10.13 -0.68 11.39
C GLU A 85 -11.43 -0.66 10.59
N ALA A 86 -12.10 -1.80 10.46
CA ALA A 86 -13.39 -1.90 9.79
C ALA A 86 -14.26 -2.93 10.49
N ALA A 87 -15.57 -2.79 10.35
CA ALA A 87 -16.52 -3.68 11.00
C ALA A 87 -16.46 -5.10 10.42
N ASP A 88 -16.25 -5.19 9.10
CA ASP A 88 -16.21 -6.45 8.36
C ASP A 88 -15.47 -6.26 7.04
N ALA A 89 -15.36 -7.33 6.26
CA ALA A 89 -14.69 -7.29 4.98
C ALA A 89 -15.37 -6.36 3.97
N ASP A 90 -16.69 -6.28 3.98
CA ASP A 90 -17.42 -5.41 3.07
C ASP A 90 -17.11 -3.94 3.32
N GLU A 91 -17.04 -3.52 4.58
CA GLU A 91 -16.64 -2.17 4.93
C GLU A 91 -15.18 -1.90 4.53
N ALA A 92 -14.29 -2.87 4.75
CA ALA A 92 -12.89 -2.74 4.34
C ALA A 92 -12.76 -2.55 2.83
N LEU A 93 -13.54 -3.28 2.03
CA LEU A 93 -13.55 -3.13 0.58
C LEU A 93 -14.10 -1.76 0.16
N ASN A 94 -15.13 -1.26 0.84
CA ASN A 94 -15.64 0.08 0.58
C ASN A 94 -14.59 1.15 0.86
N ILE A 95 -13.83 1.00 1.95
CA ILE A 95 -12.75 1.91 2.27
C ILE A 95 -11.66 1.84 1.17
N ALA A 96 -11.28 0.64 0.77
CA ALA A 96 -10.25 0.45 -0.25
C ALA A 96 -10.61 1.11 -1.59
N GLN A 97 -11.87 1.09 -1.97
CA GLN A 97 -12.34 1.73 -3.20
C GLN A 97 -12.14 3.24 -3.20
N GLY A 98 -12.13 3.87 -2.03
CA GLY A 98 -11.91 5.29 -1.88
C GLY A 98 -10.44 5.72 -1.88
N ILE A 99 -9.51 4.78 -1.77
CA ILE A 99 -8.09 5.10 -1.80
C ILE A 99 -7.74 5.67 -3.17
N PRO A 100 -7.21 6.92 -3.26
CA PRO A 100 -6.96 7.55 -4.55
C PRO A 100 -6.06 6.75 -5.48
N MET A 101 -5.09 6.03 -4.97
CA MET A 101 -4.22 5.17 -5.77
C MET A 101 -4.96 4.03 -6.48
N ALA A 102 -6.17 3.67 -6.04
CA ALA A 102 -6.97 2.65 -6.73
C ALA A 102 -7.29 3.04 -8.19
N ARG A 103 -7.24 4.34 -8.49
CA ARG A 103 -7.45 4.84 -9.87
C ARG A 103 -6.26 4.59 -10.79
N HIS A 104 -5.08 4.36 -10.21
CA HIS A 104 -3.82 4.23 -10.93
C HIS A 104 -3.17 2.87 -10.77
N GLY A 105 -3.68 2.05 -9.87
CA GLY A 105 -3.12 0.76 -9.54
C GLY A 105 -4.15 -0.20 -8.98
N THR A 106 -3.71 -1.06 -8.08
CA THR A 106 -4.53 -2.11 -7.49
C THR A 106 -4.39 -2.08 -5.97
N ILE A 107 -5.50 -2.26 -5.28
CA ILE A 107 -5.50 -2.37 -3.82
C ILE A 107 -5.87 -3.81 -3.45
N GLU A 108 -4.97 -4.49 -2.77
CA GLU A 108 -5.24 -5.82 -2.21
C GLU A 108 -5.59 -5.67 -0.74
N VAL A 109 -6.73 -6.20 -0.34
CA VAL A 109 -7.24 -6.07 1.03
C VAL A 109 -7.13 -7.41 1.72
N ARG A 110 -6.45 -7.45 2.87
CA ARG A 110 -6.29 -8.69 3.64
C ARG A 110 -6.60 -8.45 5.11
N PRO A 111 -7.38 -9.33 5.75
CA PRO A 111 -7.58 -9.23 7.19
C PRO A 111 -6.28 -9.54 7.94
N GLU A 112 -6.11 -8.85 9.06
CA GLU A 112 -5.01 -9.17 9.98
C GLU A 112 -5.22 -10.56 10.56
N LEU A 113 -4.14 -11.32 10.66
CA LEU A 113 -4.19 -12.59 11.38
C LEU A 113 -4.19 -12.29 12.87
N ASP A 114 -5.25 -12.68 13.55
CA ASP A 114 -5.38 -12.49 14.99
C ASP A 114 -4.84 -13.74 15.70
N PHE A 115 -3.81 -13.54 16.52
CA PHE A 115 -3.20 -14.62 17.28
C PHE A 115 -3.81 -14.81 18.67
N GLY A 116 -4.68 -13.94 19.04
CA GLY A 116 -5.26 -13.92 20.37
C GLY A 116 -6.74 -14.01 20.42
#